data_7bb1439e5c80df9bf0b3febaae54708c
#
_entry.id   7bb1439e5c80df9bf0b3febaae54708c
#
_cell.length_a   1.000
_cell.length_b   1.000
_cell.length_c   1.000
_cell.angle_alpha   90.00
_cell.angle_beta   90.00
_cell.angle_gamma   90.00
#
_symmetry.space_group_name_H-M   'P 1'
#
loop_
_entity.id
_entity.type
_entity.pdbx_description
1 polymer ?
#
loop_
_entity_poly.entity_id
_entity_poly.type
_entity_poly.pdbx_seq_one_letter_code
_entity_poly.pdbx_strand_id
1 'polypeptide(L)'
;HFTWRERRGNAKQAGSIAGSVNSDGYVTIRVDRRPYLAHRLAWFYQTGEWPEGLIDHKNRVKTENWFLNLREADHSLNGQNRVAVNKNNTSGALGVRVYKGRFFARIVKDRKQINLGGYSSLEMAAQAYRDAKHTIHEEAYR
;
A
#
# COMPACT_ATOMS: atom_id res chain seq x y z
N HIS A 1 -11.21 -14.09 -3.39
CA HIS A 1 -11.58 -13.39 -4.64
C HIS A 1 -13.09 -13.46 -4.85
N PHE A 2 -13.62 -12.56 -5.69
CA PHE A 2 -15.02 -12.58 -6.10
C PHE A 2 -15.20 -13.42 -7.35
N THR A 3 -16.33 -14.11 -7.44
CA THR A 3 -16.75 -14.85 -8.63
C THR A 3 -18.13 -14.39 -9.07
N TRP A 4 -18.43 -14.51 -10.35
CA TRP A 4 -19.78 -14.22 -10.85
C TRP A 4 -20.72 -15.35 -10.45
N ARG A 5 -21.83 -15.03 -9.80
CA ARG A 5 -22.87 -16.00 -9.43
C ARG A 5 -23.64 -16.48 -10.67
N GLU A 6 -23.88 -15.57 -11.60
CA GLU A 6 -24.65 -15.81 -12.81
C GLU A 6 -23.87 -15.36 -14.05
N ARG A 7 -24.22 -15.90 -15.21
CA ARG A 7 -23.65 -15.49 -16.49
C ARG A 7 -23.98 -14.00 -16.76
N ARG A 8 -22.94 -13.21 -17.04
CA ARG A 8 -23.08 -11.80 -17.43
C ARG A 8 -22.54 -11.58 -18.83
N GLY A 9 -23.43 -11.33 -19.79
CA GLY A 9 -23.07 -11.13 -21.19
C GLY A 9 -22.41 -12.35 -21.83
N ASN A 10 -21.78 -12.15 -22.98
CA ASN A 10 -21.19 -13.22 -23.77
C ASN A 10 -19.83 -13.75 -23.24
N ALA A 11 -19.15 -13.01 -22.35
CA ALA A 11 -17.77 -13.29 -21.97
C ALA A 11 -17.56 -13.78 -20.52
N LYS A 12 -18.59 -13.73 -19.67
CA LYS A 12 -18.45 -14.06 -18.24
C LYS A 12 -19.38 -15.20 -17.85
N GLN A 13 -18.81 -16.36 -17.58
CA GLN A 13 -19.55 -17.53 -17.08
C GLN A 13 -19.73 -17.45 -15.57
N ALA A 14 -20.80 -18.11 -15.06
CA ALA A 14 -20.96 -18.32 -13.63
C ALA A 14 -19.73 -19.08 -13.07
N GLY A 15 -19.27 -18.70 -11.88
CA GLY A 15 -18.07 -19.26 -11.26
C GLY A 15 -16.74 -18.65 -11.73
N SER A 16 -16.72 -17.89 -12.84
CA SER A 16 -15.48 -17.22 -13.26
C SER A 16 -15.09 -16.08 -12.31
N ILE A 17 -13.78 -15.84 -12.18
CA ILE A 17 -13.26 -14.75 -11.34
C ILE A 17 -13.78 -13.41 -11.87
N ALA A 18 -14.29 -12.59 -10.96
CA ALA A 18 -14.80 -11.26 -11.25
C ALA A 18 -13.68 -10.21 -11.21
N GLY A 19 -13.67 -9.33 -12.20
CA GLY A 19 -12.77 -8.18 -12.26
C GLY A 19 -11.56 -8.38 -13.16
N SER A 20 -10.79 -7.31 -13.24
CA SER A 20 -9.52 -7.23 -13.98
C SER A 20 -8.58 -6.29 -13.23
N VAL A 21 -7.28 -6.46 -13.41
CA VAL A 21 -6.26 -5.58 -12.83
C VAL A 21 -6.22 -4.29 -13.65
N ASN A 22 -6.28 -3.14 -12.97
CA ASN A 22 -6.17 -1.82 -13.59
C ASN A 22 -4.69 -1.39 -13.71
N SER A 23 -4.45 -0.21 -14.30
CA SER A 23 -3.10 0.38 -14.48
C SER A 23 -2.32 0.58 -13.17
N ASP A 24 -3.02 0.74 -12.05
CA ASP A 24 -2.41 0.93 -10.73
C ASP A 24 -2.13 -0.39 -10.00
N GLY A 25 -2.47 -1.53 -10.63
CA GLY A 25 -2.27 -2.88 -10.10
C GLY A 25 -3.39 -3.35 -9.16
N TYR A 26 -4.50 -2.64 -9.04
CA TYR A 26 -5.65 -3.06 -8.24
C TYR A 26 -6.67 -3.84 -9.06
N VAL A 27 -7.34 -4.80 -8.44
CA VAL A 27 -8.48 -5.48 -9.07
C VAL A 27 -9.70 -4.56 -9.05
N THR A 28 -10.30 -4.34 -10.23
CA THR A 28 -11.54 -3.57 -10.41
C THR A 28 -12.66 -4.50 -10.90
N ILE A 29 -13.81 -4.41 -10.25
CA ILE A 29 -15.01 -5.19 -10.59
C ILE A 29 -16.12 -4.21 -11.00
N ARG A 30 -16.80 -4.48 -12.11
CA ARG A 30 -17.97 -3.71 -12.55
C ARG A 30 -19.25 -4.34 -12.03
N VAL A 31 -19.98 -3.59 -11.21
CA VAL A 31 -21.34 -3.94 -10.76
C VAL A 31 -22.28 -2.85 -11.26
N ASP A 32 -23.32 -3.21 -12.01
CA ASP A 32 -24.32 -2.32 -12.57
C ASP A 32 -23.70 -1.11 -13.32
N ARG A 33 -22.73 -1.42 -14.20
CA ARG A 33 -21.94 -0.48 -15.01
C ARG A 33 -21.00 0.45 -14.22
N ARG A 34 -20.97 0.37 -12.90
CA ARG A 34 -20.07 1.17 -12.05
C ARG A 34 -18.83 0.36 -11.68
N PRO A 35 -17.62 0.89 -11.81
CA PRO A 35 -16.40 0.23 -11.38
C PRO A 35 -16.20 0.38 -9.87
N TYR A 36 -15.82 -0.69 -9.21
CA TYR A 36 -15.47 -0.73 -7.80
C TYR A 36 -14.12 -1.41 -7.62
N LEU A 37 -13.31 -0.91 -6.70
CA LEU A 37 -12.09 -1.60 -6.29
C LEU A 37 -12.44 -2.82 -5.44
N ALA A 38 -11.87 -3.98 -5.77
CA ALA A 38 -12.24 -5.25 -5.15
C ALA A 38 -11.99 -5.28 -3.64
N HIS A 39 -10.94 -4.63 -3.13
CA HIS A 39 -10.67 -4.53 -1.70
C HIS A 39 -11.76 -3.72 -0.96
N ARG A 40 -12.30 -2.66 -1.57
CA ARG A 40 -13.43 -1.91 -0.98
C ARG A 40 -14.73 -2.70 -1.01
N LEU A 41 -14.96 -3.51 -2.05
CA LEU A 41 -16.10 -4.45 -2.07
C LEU A 41 -15.93 -5.54 -1.01
N ALA A 42 -14.72 -6.08 -0.83
CA ALA A 42 -14.43 -7.09 0.19
C ALA A 42 -14.68 -6.55 1.60
N TRP A 43 -14.29 -5.29 1.83
CA TRP A 43 -14.58 -4.59 3.08
C TRP A 43 -16.09 -4.48 3.31
N PHE A 44 -16.81 -3.92 2.35
CA PHE A 44 -18.27 -3.78 2.40
C PHE A 44 -18.99 -5.13 2.63
N TYR A 45 -18.53 -6.19 1.96
CA TYR A 45 -19.12 -7.52 2.10
C TYR A 45 -18.97 -8.12 3.51
N GLN A 46 -17.90 -7.78 4.21
CA GLN A 46 -17.62 -8.31 5.54
C GLN A 46 -18.20 -7.43 6.67
N THR A 47 -18.23 -6.13 6.48
CA THR A 47 -18.65 -5.18 7.53
C THR A 47 -20.09 -4.70 7.36
N GLY A 48 -20.65 -4.81 6.16
CA GLY A 48 -21.95 -4.22 5.81
C GLY A 48 -21.89 -2.73 5.46
N GLU A 49 -20.74 -2.08 5.64
CA GLU A 49 -20.56 -0.64 5.44
C GLU A 49 -19.39 -0.34 4.51
N TRP A 50 -19.50 0.77 3.77
CA TRP A 50 -18.40 1.23 2.96
C TRP A 50 -17.28 1.80 3.85
N PRO A 51 -16.00 1.48 3.54
CA PRO A 51 -14.91 2.07 4.31
C PRO A 51 -14.87 3.58 4.14
N GLU A 52 -14.78 4.31 5.24
CA GLU A 52 -14.67 5.78 5.22
C GLU A 52 -13.30 6.22 4.70
N GLY A 53 -12.27 5.52 5.13
CA GLY A 53 -10.89 5.83 4.79
C GLY A 53 -10.32 5.02 3.62
N LEU A 54 -9.01 5.05 3.53
CA LEU A 54 -8.25 4.21 2.61
C LEU A 54 -8.22 2.78 3.13
N ILE A 55 -8.28 1.81 2.20
CA ILE A 55 -8.00 0.41 2.52
C ILE A 55 -6.62 0.05 2.00
N ASP A 56 -5.77 -0.47 2.87
CA ASP A 56 -4.42 -0.93 2.58
C ASP A 56 -4.33 -2.46 2.64
N HIS A 57 -3.42 -3.04 1.83
CA HIS A 57 -3.10 -4.46 1.84
C HIS A 57 -1.91 -4.71 2.77
N LYS A 58 -2.11 -5.46 3.86
CA LYS A 58 -1.07 -5.76 4.86
C LYS A 58 0.18 -6.38 4.22
N ASN A 59 -0.01 -7.32 3.31
CA ASN A 59 1.06 -8.00 2.58
C ASN A 59 1.58 -7.24 1.34
N ARG A 60 1.02 -6.04 1.03
CA ARG A 60 1.37 -5.20 -0.13
C ARG A 60 1.04 -5.80 -1.50
N VAL A 61 0.32 -6.92 -1.56
CA VAL A 61 -0.13 -7.54 -2.81
C VAL A 61 -1.53 -7.04 -3.14
N LYS A 62 -1.62 -6.07 -4.05
CA LYS A 62 -2.85 -5.34 -4.41
C LYS A 62 -3.96 -6.21 -5.03
N THR A 63 -3.62 -7.42 -5.45
CA THR A 63 -4.58 -8.39 -6.02
C THR A 63 -5.17 -9.33 -4.99
N GLU A 64 -4.63 -9.38 -3.78
CA GLU A 64 -5.06 -10.25 -2.70
C GLU A 64 -6.06 -9.55 -1.77
N ASN A 65 -7.34 -9.59 -2.16
CA ASN A 65 -8.43 -8.83 -1.57
C ASN A 65 -9.25 -9.61 -0.52
N TRP A 66 -8.67 -10.61 0.14
CA TRP A 66 -9.31 -11.29 1.27
C TRP A 66 -9.25 -10.41 2.52
N PHE A 67 -10.33 -10.39 3.29
CA PHE A 67 -10.57 -9.39 4.34
C PHE A 67 -9.47 -9.31 5.40
N LEU A 68 -8.92 -10.45 5.85
CA LEU A 68 -7.85 -10.48 6.85
C LEU A 68 -6.53 -9.83 6.37
N ASN A 69 -6.33 -9.70 5.05
CA ASN A 69 -5.23 -8.97 4.45
C ASN A 69 -5.49 -7.47 4.33
N LEU A 70 -6.72 -7.04 4.57
CA LEU A 70 -7.12 -5.65 4.44
C LEU A 70 -7.14 -4.96 5.82
N ARG A 71 -6.87 -3.67 5.82
CA ARG A 71 -7.01 -2.81 6.99
C ARG A 71 -7.40 -1.41 6.55
N GLU A 72 -8.12 -0.69 7.40
CA GLU A 72 -8.23 0.75 7.22
C GLU A 72 -6.90 1.42 7.51
N ALA A 73 -6.56 2.38 6.68
CA ALA A 73 -5.32 3.13 6.79
C ALA A 73 -5.60 4.62 6.55
N ASP A 74 -4.95 5.44 7.32
CA ASP A 74 -4.82 6.85 7.01
C ASP A 74 -3.66 7.09 6.01
N HIS A 75 -3.49 8.33 5.57
CA HIS A 75 -2.40 8.70 4.67
C HIS A 75 -1.01 8.45 5.28
N SER A 76 -0.88 8.52 6.62
CA SER A 76 0.37 8.27 7.33
C SER A 76 0.74 6.80 7.26
N LEU A 77 -0.19 5.90 7.60
CA LEU A 77 0.02 4.46 7.58
C LEU A 77 0.31 3.94 6.15
N ASN A 78 -0.42 4.45 5.15
CA ASN A 78 -0.19 4.11 3.76
C ASN A 78 1.19 4.60 3.26
N GLY A 79 1.65 5.78 3.73
CA GLY A 79 2.99 6.28 3.49
C GLY A 79 4.09 5.41 4.11
N GLN A 80 3.86 4.89 5.32
CA GLN A 80 4.76 3.98 6.03
C GLN A 80 4.93 2.64 5.31
N ASN A 81 3.88 2.15 4.66
CA ASN A 81 3.88 0.89 3.92
C ASN A 81 4.67 0.96 2.59
N ARG A 82 5.11 2.14 2.19
CA ARG A 82 5.85 2.34 0.94
C ARG A 82 7.19 1.59 0.93
N VAL A 83 7.46 0.90 -0.18
CA VAL A 83 8.75 0.19 -0.44
C VAL A 83 9.55 0.78 -1.60
N ALA A 84 8.89 1.48 -2.51
CA ALA A 84 9.56 2.06 -3.68
C ALA A 84 9.90 3.54 -3.47
N VAL A 85 11.04 3.96 -4.00
CA VAL A 85 11.45 5.36 -4.06
C VAL A 85 10.58 6.15 -5.06
N ASN A 86 10.37 7.44 -4.81
CA ASN A 86 9.71 8.32 -5.76
C ASN A 86 10.57 8.54 -7.01
N LYS A 87 9.94 8.85 -8.15
CA LYS A 87 10.63 9.26 -9.38
C LYS A 87 11.63 10.42 -9.15
N ASN A 88 11.30 11.33 -8.25
CA ASN A 88 12.12 12.51 -7.93
C ASN A 88 13.10 12.27 -6.76
N ASN A 89 13.32 11.02 -6.37
CA ASN A 89 14.30 10.70 -5.33
C ASN A 89 15.70 10.75 -5.91
N THR A 90 16.52 11.70 -5.45
CA THR A 90 17.89 11.91 -5.92
C THR A 90 18.93 11.04 -5.23
N SER A 91 18.59 10.41 -4.11
CA SER A 91 19.51 9.53 -3.37
C SER A 91 19.50 8.08 -3.83
N GLY A 92 18.42 7.63 -4.50
CA GLY A 92 18.20 6.23 -4.86
C GLY A 92 17.71 5.35 -3.71
N ALA A 93 17.58 5.87 -2.47
CA ALA A 93 17.11 5.12 -1.31
C ALA A 93 15.94 5.81 -0.60
N LEU A 94 15.03 4.99 -0.03
CA LEU A 94 13.92 5.49 0.78
C LEU A 94 14.42 6.16 2.05
N GLY A 95 13.79 7.29 2.39
CA GLY A 95 14.09 8.02 3.62
C GLY A 95 15.46 8.67 3.65
N VAL A 96 16.23 8.62 2.56
CA VAL A 96 17.56 9.24 2.47
C VAL A 96 17.51 10.46 1.57
N ARG A 97 18.16 11.53 1.99
CA ARG A 97 18.41 12.74 1.22
C ARG A 97 19.92 12.97 1.09
N VAL A 98 20.36 13.40 -0.10
CA VAL A 98 21.75 13.83 -0.35
C VAL A 98 21.83 15.35 -0.15
N TYR A 99 22.82 15.81 0.61
CA TYR A 99 23.13 17.22 0.76
C TYR A 99 24.62 17.41 1.00
N LYS A 100 25.27 18.26 0.20
CA LYS A 100 26.73 18.56 0.26
C LYS A 100 27.58 17.28 0.33
N GLY A 101 27.27 16.28 -0.50
CA GLY A 101 28.04 15.03 -0.58
C GLY A 101 27.85 14.05 0.59
N ARG A 102 26.93 14.35 1.52
CA ARG A 102 26.58 13.45 2.64
C ARG A 102 25.15 12.95 2.51
N PHE A 103 24.87 11.81 3.13
CA PHE A 103 23.59 11.12 3.11
C PHE A 103 22.90 11.30 4.47
N PHE A 104 21.70 11.86 4.46
CA PHE A 104 20.92 12.10 5.67
C PHE A 104 19.70 11.18 5.67
N ALA A 105 19.59 10.32 6.67
CA ALA A 105 18.44 9.45 6.86
C ALA A 105 17.38 10.14 7.72
N ARG A 106 16.12 9.98 7.35
CA ARG A 106 14.96 10.50 8.08
C ARG A 106 13.75 9.59 7.90
N ILE A 107 12.91 9.53 8.91
CA ILE A 107 11.64 8.81 8.88
C ILE A 107 10.52 9.71 9.38
N VAL A 108 9.28 9.43 8.97
CA VAL A 108 8.10 10.15 9.46
C VAL A 108 7.25 9.18 10.29
N LYS A 109 6.92 9.55 11.52
CA LYS A 109 5.94 8.89 12.38
C LYS A 109 4.94 9.93 12.88
N ASP A 110 3.66 9.64 12.80
CA ASP A 110 2.57 10.50 13.30
C ASP A 110 2.67 11.95 12.80
N ARG A 111 2.94 12.11 11.51
CA ARG A 111 3.16 13.40 10.82
C ARG A 111 4.41 14.17 11.30
N LYS A 112 5.21 13.61 12.20
CA LYS A 112 6.47 14.21 12.68
C LYS A 112 7.66 13.58 11.97
N GLN A 113 8.58 14.42 11.49
CA GLN A 113 9.82 13.96 10.89
C GLN A 113 10.86 13.71 12.00
N ILE A 114 11.44 12.52 11.99
CA ILE A 114 12.51 12.09 12.88
C ILE A 114 13.79 12.01 12.06
N ASN A 115 14.82 12.77 12.46
CA ASN A 115 16.15 12.67 11.88
C ASN A 115 16.91 11.50 12.49
N LEU A 116 17.48 10.65 11.63
CA LEU A 116 18.25 9.46 12.03
C LEU A 116 19.76 9.67 11.96
N GLY A 117 20.19 10.83 11.40
CA GLY A 117 21.60 11.21 11.34
C GLY A 117 22.11 11.43 9.92
N GLY A 118 23.37 11.86 9.84
CA GLY A 118 24.12 12.07 8.60
C GLY A 118 25.25 11.05 8.47
N TYR A 119 25.36 10.44 7.30
CA TYR A 119 26.25 9.33 7.00
C TYR A 119 27.18 9.67 5.84
N SER A 120 28.34 9.00 5.80
CA SER A 120 29.32 9.15 4.71
C SER A 120 28.97 8.31 3.48
N SER A 121 28.14 7.26 3.63
CA SER A 121 27.71 6.43 2.51
C SER A 121 26.18 6.27 2.44
N LEU A 122 25.70 5.99 1.22
CA LEU A 122 24.28 5.72 0.97
C LEU A 122 23.81 4.46 1.71
N GLU A 123 24.64 3.44 1.75
CA GLU A 123 24.34 2.14 2.37
C GLU A 123 24.09 2.30 3.86
N MET A 124 24.95 3.06 4.57
CA MET A 124 24.81 3.33 6.00
C MET A 124 23.52 4.12 6.29
N ALA A 125 23.23 5.14 5.50
CA ALA A 125 22.00 5.93 5.63
C ALA A 125 20.74 5.09 5.35
N ALA A 126 20.78 4.26 4.31
CA ALA A 126 19.69 3.36 3.96
C ALA A 126 19.49 2.26 5.02
N GLN A 127 20.56 1.76 5.62
CA GLN A 127 20.48 0.80 6.73
C GLN A 127 19.82 1.44 7.95
N ALA A 128 20.27 2.62 8.37
CA ALA A 128 19.68 3.36 9.48
C ALA A 128 18.16 3.63 9.26
N TYR A 129 17.76 3.92 8.02
CA TYR A 129 16.34 4.04 7.69
C TYR A 129 15.58 2.71 7.82
N ARG A 130 16.13 1.59 7.35
CA ARG A 130 15.50 0.26 7.47
C ARG A 130 15.33 -0.14 8.94
N ASP A 131 16.37 0.03 9.75
CA ASP A 131 16.35 -0.30 11.18
C ASP A 131 15.31 0.54 11.93
N ALA A 132 15.31 1.86 11.68
CA ALA A 132 14.31 2.75 12.26
C ALA A 132 12.89 2.41 11.78
N LYS A 133 12.72 2.06 10.50
CA LYS A 133 11.43 1.66 9.95
C LYS A 133 10.92 0.39 10.62
N HIS A 134 11.79 -0.60 10.84
CA HIS A 134 11.45 -1.83 11.56
C HIS A 134 11.01 -1.52 12.98
N THR A 135 11.81 -0.77 13.73
CA THR A 135 11.52 -0.46 15.16
C THR A 135 10.31 0.45 15.34
N ILE A 136 10.20 1.51 14.53
CA ILE A 136 9.20 2.57 14.74
C ILE A 136 7.82 2.18 14.17
N HIS A 137 7.80 1.36 13.12
CA HIS A 137 6.57 0.97 12.44
C HIS A 137 6.15 -0.48 12.65
N GLU A 138 6.90 -1.27 13.41
CA GLU A 138 6.56 -2.66 13.71
C GLU A 138 5.21 -2.79 14.43
N GLU A 139 4.89 -1.83 15.30
CA GLU A 139 3.59 -1.76 15.99
C GLU A 139 2.40 -1.59 15.05
N ALA A 140 2.61 -1.02 13.86
CA ALA A 140 1.57 -0.84 12.85
C ALA A 140 1.24 -2.12 12.06
N TYR A 141 2.05 -3.18 12.24
CA TYR A 141 1.89 -4.46 11.54
C TYR A 141 1.35 -5.60 12.43
N ARG A 142 1.12 -5.31 13.70
CA ARG A 142 0.40 -6.20 14.62
C ARG A 142 -1.07 -5.83 14.65
#